data_312e36d2fa892412da61ac2ae1d1a74d
#
_entry.id   312e36d2fa892412da61ac2ae1d1a74d
#
_cell.length_a   1.000
_cell.length_b   1.000
_cell.length_c   1.000
_cell.angle_alpha   90.00
_cell.angle_beta   90.00
_cell.angle_gamma   90.00
#
_symmetry.space_group_name_H-M   'P 1'
#
loop_
_entity.id
_entity.type
_entity.pdbx_description
1 polymer ?
#
loop_
_entity_poly.entity_id
_entity_poly.type
_entity_poly.pdbx_seq_one_letter_code
_entity_poly.pdbx_strand_id
1 'polypeptide(L)'
;MLAPAYANKYGVDDAELKDVLTRIAWKNHRNGALNPRAQFKKEVPKETIACSPLVAGPLGIFDCSGVSDGSAAAIIVRAEDAHKYTDKPLYVKALSFVAGPAAGPI
;
A
#
# COMPACT_ATOMS: atom_id res chain seq x y z
N MET A 1 5.29 13.71 -7.46
CA MET A 1 5.46 12.47 -6.66
C MET A 1 5.05 12.75 -5.22
N LEU A 2 4.25 11.88 -4.58
CA LEU A 2 3.70 12.13 -3.24
C LEU A 2 4.77 12.13 -2.14
N ALA A 3 5.73 11.20 -2.17
CA ALA A 3 6.74 11.10 -1.12
C ALA A 3 7.62 12.34 -0.98
N PRO A 4 8.19 12.92 -2.05
CA PRO A 4 8.91 14.19 -1.96
C PRO A 4 8.04 15.37 -1.51
N ALA A 5 6.79 15.42 -1.96
CA ALA A 5 5.86 16.48 -1.53
C ALA A 5 5.55 16.38 -0.03
N TYR A 6 5.39 15.17 0.49
CA TYR A 6 5.22 14.91 1.92
C TYR A 6 6.46 15.34 2.71
N ALA A 7 7.65 14.88 2.28
CA ALA A 7 8.91 15.21 2.92
C ALA A 7 9.13 16.73 2.99
N ASN A 8 8.93 17.41 1.88
CA ASN A 8 9.04 18.87 1.82
C ASN A 8 8.03 19.59 2.73
N LYS A 9 6.77 19.13 2.75
CA LYS A 9 5.72 19.75 3.57
C LYS A 9 5.97 19.61 5.07
N TYR A 10 6.52 18.48 5.51
CA TYR A 10 6.68 18.15 6.92
C TYR A 10 8.12 18.23 7.43
N GLY A 11 9.06 18.65 6.59
CA GLY A 11 10.46 18.80 6.96
C GLY A 11 11.17 17.48 7.22
N VAL A 12 10.74 16.40 6.55
CA VAL A 12 11.35 15.07 6.66
C VAL A 12 12.59 15.02 5.78
N ASP A 13 13.73 14.67 6.32
CA ASP A 13 14.96 14.54 5.54
C ASP A 13 15.00 13.25 4.70
N ASP A 14 15.92 13.20 3.74
CA ASP A 14 16.02 12.08 2.80
C ASP A 14 16.37 10.74 3.49
N ALA A 15 17.13 10.77 4.58
CA ALA A 15 17.53 9.57 5.31
C ALA A 15 16.32 9.00 6.09
N GLU A 16 15.56 9.86 6.74
CA GLU A 16 14.32 9.49 7.43
C GLU A 16 13.28 8.98 6.45
N LEU A 17 13.09 9.69 5.31
CA LEU A 17 12.18 9.25 4.25
C LEU A 17 12.56 7.86 3.74
N LYS A 18 13.85 7.61 3.50
CA LYS A 18 14.36 6.32 3.05
C LYS A 18 14.12 5.22 4.08
N ASP A 19 14.33 5.47 5.38
CA ASP A 19 14.06 4.47 6.42
C ASP A 19 12.56 4.14 6.49
N VAL A 20 11.69 5.14 6.41
CA VAL A 20 10.23 4.93 6.41
C VAL A 20 9.79 4.08 5.22
N LEU A 21 10.22 4.41 4.00
CA LEU A 21 9.91 3.64 2.80
C LEU A 21 10.42 2.19 2.91
N THR A 22 11.66 2.02 3.37
CA THR A 22 12.26 0.71 3.61
C THR A 22 11.45 -0.13 4.59
N ARG A 23 10.98 0.46 5.70
CA ARG A 23 10.16 -0.22 6.71
C ARG A 23 8.79 -0.63 6.16
N ILE A 24 8.18 0.22 5.34
CA ILE A 24 6.89 -0.09 4.68
C ILE A 24 7.06 -1.28 3.73
N ALA A 25 8.05 -1.23 2.86
CA ALA A 25 8.35 -2.30 1.92
C ALA A 25 8.68 -3.62 2.64
N TRP A 26 9.53 -3.59 3.66
CA TRP A 26 9.86 -4.76 4.48
C TRP A 26 8.63 -5.38 5.14
N LYS A 27 7.80 -4.56 5.78
CA LYS A 27 6.53 -5.02 6.39
C LYS A 27 5.62 -5.69 5.34
N ASN A 28 5.50 -5.10 4.16
CA ASN A 28 4.65 -5.63 3.10
C ASN A 28 5.17 -6.96 2.56
N HIS A 29 6.47 -7.11 2.34
CA HIS A 29 7.08 -8.39 1.93
C HIS A 29 6.92 -9.47 3.01
N ARG A 30 7.12 -9.13 4.29
CA ARG A 30 6.89 -10.05 5.40
C ARG A 30 5.44 -10.53 5.45
N ASN A 31 4.49 -9.63 5.33
CA ASN A 31 3.07 -9.98 5.30
C ASN A 31 2.70 -10.77 4.04
N GLY A 32 3.30 -10.43 2.90
CA GLY A 32 3.14 -11.18 1.65
C GLY A 32 3.61 -12.63 1.75
N ALA A 33 4.72 -12.88 2.45
CA ALA A 33 5.22 -14.23 2.66
C ALA A 33 4.23 -15.13 3.42
N LEU A 34 3.40 -14.54 4.28
CA LEU A 34 2.36 -15.24 5.03
C LEU A 34 1.03 -15.38 4.27
N ASN A 35 0.90 -14.72 3.12
CA ASN A 35 -0.34 -14.74 2.34
C ASN A 35 -0.23 -15.68 1.14
N PRO A 36 -0.98 -16.79 1.11
CA PRO A 36 -0.94 -17.75 0.00
C PRO A 36 -1.38 -17.16 -1.35
N ARG A 37 -2.07 -16.02 -1.34
CA ARG A 37 -2.53 -15.32 -2.55
C ARG A 37 -1.62 -14.18 -2.98
N ALA A 38 -0.55 -13.89 -2.24
CA ALA A 38 0.38 -12.84 -2.63
C ALA A 38 1.19 -13.24 -3.87
N GLN A 39 1.51 -12.26 -4.70
CA GLN A 39 2.41 -12.44 -5.84
C GLN A 39 3.84 -12.72 -5.37
N PHE A 40 4.32 -11.96 -4.38
CA PHE A 40 5.64 -12.13 -3.78
C PHE A 40 5.49 -12.83 -2.42
N LYS A 41 5.94 -14.09 -2.34
CA LYS A 41 5.78 -14.96 -1.17
C LYS A 41 7.09 -15.21 -0.41
N LYS A 42 8.09 -14.38 -0.64
CA LYS A 42 9.39 -14.49 0.04
C LYS A 42 9.62 -13.27 0.91
N GLU A 43 10.08 -13.51 2.12
CA GLU A 43 10.61 -12.43 2.96
C GLU A 43 11.87 -11.86 2.32
N VAL A 44 12.02 -10.54 2.41
CA VAL A 44 13.19 -9.83 1.95
C VAL A 44 13.80 -9.13 3.16
N PRO A 45 15.10 -9.32 3.43
CA PRO A 45 15.78 -8.63 4.52
C PRO A 45 15.68 -7.10 4.37
N LYS A 46 15.56 -6.40 5.50
CA LYS A 46 15.44 -4.94 5.51
C LYS A 46 16.65 -4.26 4.85
N GLU A 47 17.83 -4.81 5.07
CA GLU A 47 19.09 -4.34 4.50
C GLU A 47 19.10 -4.44 2.97
N THR A 48 18.57 -5.53 2.42
CA THR A 48 18.42 -5.71 0.96
C THR A 48 17.51 -4.65 0.36
N ILE A 49 16.42 -4.34 1.03
CA ILE A 49 15.48 -3.29 0.61
C ILE A 49 16.16 -1.90 0.68
N ALA A 50 16.84 -1.62 1.79
CA ALA A 50 17.52 -0.34 1.99
C ALA A 50 18.59 -0.06 0.94
N CYS A 51 19.34 -1.11 0.53
CA CYS A 51 20.41 -1.01 -0.47
C CYS A 51 19.90 -1.19 -1.92
N SER A 52 18.60 -1.31 -2.14
CA SER A 52 18.06 -1.53 -3.48
C SER A 52 18.24 -0.31 -4.39
N PRO A 53 18.43 -0.53 -5.71
CA PRO A 53 18.53 0.56 -6.68
C PRO A 53 17.29 1.46 -6.67
N LEU A 54 17.51 2.77 -6.80
CA LEU A 54 16.43 3.74 -6.99
C LEU A 54 15.90 3.63 -8.43
N VAL A 55 14.58 3.73 -8.55
CA VAL A 55 13.86 3.62 -9.84
C VAL A 55 13.27 4.97 -10.24
N ALA A 56 12.70 5.70 -9.27
CA ALA A 56 12.05 6.98 -9.56
C ALA A 56 12.14 7.91 -8.34
N GLY A 57 12.98 8.94 -8.40
CA GLY A 57 13.23 9.82 -7.27
C GLY A 57 13.69 9.03 -6.03
N PRO A 58 13.04 9.18 -4.87
CA PRO A 58 13.41 8.45 -3.65
C PRO A 58 12.96 6.99 -3.64
N LEU A 59 12.16 6.55 -4.63
CA LEU A 59 11.59 5.20 -4.65
C LEU A 59 12.59 4.18 -5.20
N GLY A 60 12.83 3.14 -4.43
CA GLY A 60 13.59 1.97 -4.84
C GLY A 60 12.72 0.90 -5.49
N ILE A 61 13.35 -0.16 -5.98
CA ILE A 61 12.64 -1.25 -6.68
C ILE A 61 11.57 -1.92 -5.79
N PHE A 62 11.78 -2.00 -4.48
CA PHE A 62 10.83 -2.59 -3.55
C PHE A 62 9.70 -1.64 -3.13
N ASP A 63 9.79 -0.38 -3.51
CA ASP A 63 8.72 0.61 -3.32
C ASP A 63 7.73 0.61 -4.50
N CYS A 64 8.06 -0.11 -5.57
CA CYS A 64 7.26 -0.23 -6.78
C CYS A 64 6.45 -1.54 -6.76
N SER A 65 5.18 -1.47 -7.15
CA SER A 65 4.37 -2.68 -7.31
C SER A 65 4.76 -3.46 -8.55
N GLY A 66 4.67 -4.79 -8.48
CA GLY A 66 4.68 -5.62 -9.69
C GLY A 66 3.45 -5.35 -10.55
N VAL A 67 3.58 -5.61 -11.85
CA VAL A 67 2.46 -5.55 -12.79
C VAL A 67 1.75 -6.90 -12.79
N SER A 68 0.45 -6.89 -12.55
CA SER A 68 -0.39 -8.10 -12.63
C SER A 68 -1.83 -7.71 -12.95
N ASP A 69 -2.52 -8.59 -13.63
CA ASP A 69 -3.96 -8.50 -13.85
C ASP A 69 -4.69 -9.15 -12.67
N GLY A 70 -5.86 -8.62 -12.36
CA GLY A 70 -6.66 -9.16 -11.29
C GLY A 70 -8.08 -8.59 -11.32
N SER A 71 -8.98 -9.28 -10.65
CA SER A 71 -10.35 -8.83 -10.46
C SER A 71 -10.81 -9.09 -9.04
N ALA A 72 -11.73 -8.25 -8.57
CA ALA A 72 -12.41 -8.45 -7.31
C ALA A 72 -13.89 -8.15 -7.49
N ALA A 73 -14.73 -8.89 -6.81
CA ALA A 73 -16.17 -8.67 -6.81
C ALA A 73 -16.70 -8.66 -5.36
N ALA A 74 -17.67 -7.80 -5.11
CA ALA A 74 -18.37 -7.75 -3.83
C ALA A 74 -19.88 -7.69 -4.06
N ILE A 75 -20.61 -8.38 -3.21
CA ILE A 75 -22.08 -8.29 -3.18
C ILE A 75 -22.46 -7.35 -2.02
N ILE A 76 -23.13 -6.27 -2.36
CA ILE A 76 -23.56 -5.26 -1.40
C ILE A 76 -25.08 -5.38 -1.25
N VAL A 77 -25.54 -5.55 -0.02
CA VAL A 77 -26.95 -5.68 0.32
C VAL A 77 -27.28 -4.80 1.55
N ARG A 78 -28.55 -4.65 1.87
CA ARG A 78 -28.96 -4.00 3.12
C ARG A 78 -28.49 -4.83 4.30
N ALA A 79 -28.18 -4.18 5.44
CA ALA A 79 -27.67 -4.85 6.62
C ALA A 79 -28.64 -5.93 7.16
N GLU A 80 -29.95 -5.65 7.11
CA GLU A 80 -30.99 -6.60 7.51
C GLU A 80 -31.09 -7.85 6.63
N ASP A 81 -30.64 -7.76 5.39
CA ASP A 81 -30.66 -8.86 4.44
C ASP A 81 -29.34 -9.66 4.39
N ALA A 82 -28.29 -9.18 5.02
CA ALA A 82 -26.95 -9.73 4.89
C ALA A 82 -26.87 -11.22 5.26
N HIS A 83 -27.58 -11.64 6.31
CA HIS A 83 -27.59 -13.03 6.76
C HIS A 83 -28.34 -14.01 5.83
N LYS A 84 -29.08 -13.50 4.82
CA LYS A 84 -29.65 -14.35 3.78
C LYS A 84 -28.60 -14.87 2.80
N TYR A 85 -27.42 -14.23 2.76
CA TYR A 85 -26.37 -14.52 1.78
C TYR A 85 -25.10 -15.12 2.43
N THR A 86 -24.86 -14.86 3.70
CA THR A 86 -23.69 -15.37 4.42
C THR A 86 -23.91 -15.36 5.93
N ASP A 87 -23.33 -16.34 6.61
CA ASP A 87 -23.30 -16.41 8.07
C ASP A 87 -22.26 -15.45 8.69
N LYS A 88 -21.38 -14.87 7.87
CA LYS A 88 -20.29 -13.98 8.30
C LYS A 88 -20.31 -12.66 7.50
N PRO A 89 -21.34 -11.84 7.63
CA PRO A 89 -21.43 -10.58 6.91
C PRO A 89 -20.38 -9.58 7.40
N LEU A 90 -19.90 -8.76 6.48
CA LEU A 90 -19.07 -7.60 6.78
C LEU A 90 -19.91 -6.35 6.66
N TYR A 91 -19.82 -5.44 7.62
CA TYR A 91 -20.59 -4.21 7.63
C TYR A 91 -19.69 -3.00 7.39
N VAL A 92 -20.12 -2.11 6.48
CA VAL A 92 -19.49 -0.82 6.27
C VAL A 92 -19.89 0.10 7.43
N LYS A 93 -18.97 0.39 8.34
CA LYS A 93 -19.21 1.26 9.50
C LYS A 93 -18.92 2.73 9.22
N ALA A 94 -18.03 2.99 8.27
CA ALA A 94 -17.70 4.35 7.85
C ALA A 94 -17.25 4.32 6.39
N LEU A 95 -17.61 5.36 5.67
CA LEU A 95 -17.20 5.59 4.29
C LEU A 95 -16.84 7.07 4.16
N SER A 96 -15.64 7.34 3.67
CA SER A 96 -15.25 8.70 3.29
C SER A 96 -14.55 8.69 1.95
N PHE A 97 -14.73 9.75 1.19
CA PHE A 97 -14.02 10.01 -0.05
C PHE A 97 -13.30 11.35 0.07
N VAL A 98 -12.00 11.33 -0.21
CA VAL A 98 -11.17 12.55 -0.22
C VAL A 98 -10.45 12.62 -1.55
N ALA A 99 -10.62 13.74 -2.24
CA ALA A 99 -9.87 14.06 -3.44
C ALA A 99 -8.89 15.18 -3.15
N GLY A 100 -7.70 15.12 -3.73
CA GLY A 100 -6.75 16.22 -3.71
C GLY A 100 -7.25 17.39 -4.57
N PRO A 101 -6.66 18.60 -4.42
CA PRO A 101 -6.99 19.73 -5.28
C PRO A 101 -6.65 19.38 -6.74
N ALA A 102 -7.58 19.71 -7.64
CA ALA A 102 -7.41 19.48 -9.08
C ALA A 102 -6.30 20.34 -9.72
N ALA A 103 -5.89 21.41 -9.05
CA ALA A 103 -4.83 22.31 -9.50
C ALA A 103 -3.64 22.20 -8.54
N GLY A 104 -2.52 21.74 -9.04
CA GLY A 104 -1.25 21.72 -8.33
C GLY A 104 -0.31 20.65 -8.92
N PRO A 105 0.99 20.91 -8.95
CA PRO A 105 1.94 19.88 -9.29
C PRO A 105 1.86 18.78 -8.24
N ILE A 106 1.62 17.58 -8.70
CA ILE A 106 1.78 16.36 -7.89
C ILE A 106 3.26 16.14 -7.69
#